data_bfd0aeea51eafad84efaaa870ca218a5
#
_entry.id   bfd0aeea51eafad84efaaa870ca218a5
#
_cell.length_a   1.000
_cell.length_b   1.000
_cell.length_c   1.000
_cell.angle_alpha   90.00
_cell.angle_beta   90.00
_cell.angle_gamma   90.00
#
_symmetry.space_group_name_H-M   'P 1'
#
loop_
_entity.id
_entity.type
_entity.pdbx_description
1 polymer ?
#
loop_
_entity_poly.entity_id
_entity_poly.type
_entity_poly.pdbx_seq_one_letter_code
_entity_poly.pdbx_strand_id
1 'polypeptide(L)'
;YKPGRAGNKSEVWGIPEVLDHFGIERVDQVIDILGLMGDTADNVPGCDGVGPKSAATLIYKYGSIEGVYQHIEELKGKQKERLLCCQSTVFLSKELVTINTEVPTEVNAEDLRLGEIQDDVLKPIFNELELFSLAKRVFAIEHEEELVDTMHPEEVNYQEITTIKERDELFRNLQEAPEFVMNAIFGEGTIYTS
;
A
#
# COMPACT_ATOMS: atom_id res chain seq x y z
N TYR A 1 -7.38 -4.73 12.43
CA TYR A 1 -7.59 -5.42 11.15
C TYR A 1 -6.25 -5.57 10.43
N LYS A 2 -5.77 -6.81 10.26
CA LYS A 2 -4.50 -7.09 9.60
C LYS A 2 -4.78 -7.59 8.18
N PRO A 3 -4.37 -6.86 7.15
CA PRO A 3 -4.58 -7.31 5.78
C PRO A 3 -3.80 -8.60 5.50
N GLY A 4 -4.44 -9.57 4.85
CA GLY A 4 -3.80 -10.80 4.41
C GLY A 4 -2.76 -10.51 3.32
N ARG A 5 -1.63 -11.21 3.34
CA ARG A 5 -0.70 -11.24 2.20
C ARG A 5 -1.31 -12.09 1.07
N ALA A 6 -0.88 -11.84 -0.16
CA ALA A 6 -1.42 -12.45 -1.39
C ALA A 6 -1.98 -13.87 -1.19
N GLY A 7 -3.32 -14.02 -1.33
CA GLY A 7 -4.04 -15.28 -1.18
C GLY A 7 -4.55 -15.64 0.22
N ASN A 8 -4.14 -14.94 1.27
CA ASN A 8 -4.64 -15.17 2.62
C ASN A 8 -5.80 -14.20 2.96
N LYS A 9 -6.76 -14.70 3.75
CA LYS A 9 -7.83 -13.87 4.29
C LYS A 9 -7.26 -12.85 5.28
N SER A 10 -7.86 -11.66 5.31
CA SER A 10 -7.56 -10.66 6.34
C SER A 10 -7.91 -11.21 7.73
N GLU A 11 -7.08 -10.89 8.71
CA GLU A 11 -7.28 -11.30 10.10
C GLU A 11 -7.81 -10.13 10.91
N VAL A 12 -8.74 -10.41 11.82
CA VAL A 12 -9.19 -9.44 12.82
C VAL A 12 -8.46 -9.75 14.11
N TRP A 13 -7.61 -8.83 14.54
CA TRP A 13 -6.90 -8.94 15.80
C TRP A 13 -7.66 -8.21 16.90
N GLY A 14 -7.99 -8.93 17.96
CA GLY A 14 -8.46 -8.38 19.22
C GLY A 14 -7.31 -8.22 20.21
N ILE A 15 -7.67 -7.96 21.47
CA ILE A 15 -6.70 -7.82 22.56
C ILE A 15 -5.82 -9.06 22.73
N PRO A 16 -6.35 -10.30 22.74
CA PRO A 16 -5.53 -11.50 22.94
C PRO A 16 -4.44 -11.66 21.87
N GLU A 17 -4.78 -11.44 20.60
CA GLU A 17 -3.85 -11.57 19.48
C GLU A 17 -2.74 -10.52 19.54
N VAL A 18 -3.05 -9.30 19.98
CA VAL A 18 -2.05 -8.23 20.18
C VAL A 18 -1.10 -8.58 21.31
N LEU A 19 -1.61 -9.04 22.46
CA LEU A 19 -0.80 -9.42 23.61
C LEU A 19 0.16 -10.57 23.28
N ASP A 20 -0.34 -11.59 22.59
CA ASP A 20 0.47 -12.74 22.17
C ASP A 20 1.54 -12.32 21.13
N HIS A 21 1.15 -11.52 20.15
CA HIS A 21 2.08 -11.08 19.08
C HIS A 21 3.27 -10.28 19.60
N PHE A 22 3.03 -9.38 20.55
CA PHE A 22 4.06 -8.52 21.13
C PHE A 22 4.72 -9.11 22.38
N GLY A 23 4.15 -10.17 22.95
CA GLY A 23 4.64 -10.78 24.22
C GLY A 23 4.50 -9.84 25.42
N ILE A 24 3.38 -9.16 25.53
CA ILE A 24 3.09 -8.14 26.55
C ILE A 24 1.85 -8.49 27.38
N GLU A 25 1.67 -7.80 28.50
CA GLU A 25 0.55 -8.04 29.42
C GLU A 25 -0.62 -7.06 29.19
N ARG A 26 -0.34 -5.88 28.63
CA ARG A 26 -1.33 -4.83 28.38
C ARG A 26 -1.11 -4.20 27.01
N VAL A 27 -2.20 -3.86 26.31
CA VAL A 27 -2.17 -3.32 24.94
C VAL A 27 -1.44 -1.98 24.87
N ASP A 28 -1.54 -1.14 25.90
CA ASP A 28 -0.84 0.15 25.99
C ASP A 28 0.69 0.03 25.92
N GLN A 29 1.24 -1.14 26.29
CA GLN A 29 2.67 -1.41 26.19
C GLN A 29 3.20 -1.51 24.74
N VAL A 30 2.32 -1.60 23.75
CA VAL A 30 2.72 -1.53 22.33
C VAL A 30 3.41 -0.19 22.03
N ILE A 31 2.92 0.91 22.62
CA ILE A 31 3.52 2.24 22.49
C ILE A 31 4.96 2.23 23.01
N ASP A 32 5.19 1.60 24.16
CA ASP A 32 6.53 1.50 24.75
C ASP A 32 7.48 0.63 23.90
N ILE A 33 6.97 -0.46 23.34
CA ILE A 33 7.76 -1.30 22.41
C ILE A 33 8.17 -0.49 21.17
N LEU A 34 7.22 0.18 20.53
CA LEU A 34 7.48 1.00 19.35
C LEU A 34 8.40 2.18 19.68
N GLY A 35 8.23 2.80 20.85
CA GLY A 35 9.11 3.86 21.32
C GLY A 35 10.56 3.39 21.49
N LEU A 36 10.79 2.16 21.96
CA LEU A 36 12.12 1.58 22.11
C LEU A 36 12.73 1.14 20.77
N MET A 37 11.98 0.41 19.95
CA MET A 37 12.52 -0.16 18.72
C MET A 37 12.48 0.79 17.51
N GLY A 38 11.64 1.84 17.59
CA GLY A 38 11.33 2.70 16.47
C GLY A 38 10.35 2.08 15.47
N ASP A 39 9.98 2.89 14.49
CA ASP A 39 9.18 2.46 13.33
C ASP A 39 9.76 3.08 12.05
N THR A 40 10.34 2.25 11.20
CA THR A 40 10.96 2.72 9.95
C THR A 40 9.94 3.15 8.91
N ALA A 41 8.70 2.65 8.96
CA ALA A 41 7.66 3.06 8.03
C ALA A 41 7.24 4.51 8.28
N ASP A 42 7.17 4.90 9.55
CA ASP A 42 6.78 6.24 9.98
C ASP A 42 7.96 7.13 10.37
N ASN A 43 9.19 6.67 10.08
CA ASN A 43 10.44 7.38 10.40
C ASN A 43 10.59 7.71 11.90
N VAL A 44 10.11 6.84 12.77
CA VAL A 44 10.30 6.94 14.22
C VAL A 44 11.65 6.33 14.59
N PRO A 45 12.57 7.09 15.23
CA PRO A 45 13.96 6.65 15.36
C PRO A 45 14.18 5.50 16.36
N GLY A 46 13.48 5.47 17.49
CA GLY A 46 13.71 4.49 18.55
C GLY A 46 15.10 4.57 19.16
N CYS A 47 15.60 3.44 19.64
CA CYS A 47 16.96 3.26 20.15
C CYS A 47 17.76 2.32 19.24
N ASP A 48 18.83 2.80 18.65
CA ASP A 48 19.67 2.01 17.74
C ASP A 48 20.17 0.72 18.40
N GLY A 49 19.96 -0.41 17.70
CA GLY A 49 20.32 -1.75 18.17
C GLY A 49 19.37 -2.33 19.21
N VAL A 50 18.21 -1.72 19.46
CA VAL A 50 17.11 -2.32 20.21
C VAL A 50 16.02 -2.77 19.23
N GLY A 51 15.99 -4.05 18.91
CA GLY A 51 14.98 -4.63 18.03
C GLY A 51 13.74 -5.14 18.80
N PRO A 52 12.73 -5.66 18.08
CA PRO A 52 11.44 -6.07 18.66
C PRO A 52 11.55 -7.00 19.86
N LYS A 53 12.40 -8.04 19.76
CA LYS A 53 12.61 -9.00 20.84
C LYS A 53 13.22 -8.37 22.09
N SER A 54 14.20 -7.47 21.92
CA SER A 54 14.82 -6.78 23.05
C SER A 54 13.87 -5.79 23.70
N ALA A 55 13.11 -5.05 22.91
CA ALA A 55 12.08 -4.13 23.37
C ALA A 55 11.01 -4.89 24.19
N ALA A 56 10.45 -5.96 23.63
CA ALA A 56 9.46 -6.78 24.32
C ALA A 56 9.98 -7.34 25.65
N THR A 57 11.23 -7.84 25.70
CA THR A 57 11.83 -8.35 26.92
C THR A 57 11.99 -7.26 27.99
N LEU A 58 12.40 -6.05 27.58
CA LEU A 58 12.54 -4.92 28.50
C LEU A 58 11.19 -4.48 29.05
N ILE A 59 10.19 -4.33 28.18
CA ILE A 59 8.84 -3.91 28.59
C ILE A 59 8.15 -4.97 29.41
N TYR A 60 8.30 -6.25 29.08
CA TYR A 60 7.79 -7.33 29.92
C TYR A 60 8.37 -7.30 31.33
N LYS A 61 9.69 -7.03 31.48
CA LYS A 61 10.38 -7.01 32.77
C LYS A 61 10.09 -5.76 33.59
N TYR A 62 10.04 -4.60 32.95
CA TYR A 62 10.01 -3.30 33.65
C TYR A 62 8.68 -2.54 33.46
N GLY A 63 7.77 -3.06 32.68
CA GLY A 63 6.41 -2.56 32.52
C GLY A 63 6.23 -1.43 31.52
N SER A 64 7.20 -0.50 31.43
CA SER A 64 7.17 0.66 30.51
C SER A 64 8.57 1.18 30.23
N ILE A 65 8.71 2.14 29.32
CA ILE A 65 9.97 2.86 29.05
C ILE A 65 10.46 3.53 30.33
N GLU A 66 9.59 4.20 31.07
CA GLU A 66 9.93 4.85 32.34
C GLU A 66 10.50 3.83 33.33
N GLY A 67 9.85 2.65 33.43
CA GLY A 67 10.34 1.55 34.26
C GLY A 67 11.71 1.05 33.86
N VAL A 68 11.99 0.95 32.55
CA VAL A 68 13.32 0.58 32.04
C VAL A 68 14.38 1.58 32.52
N TYR A 69 14.11 2.89 32.41
CA TYR A 69 15.07 3.92 32.84
C TYR A 69 15.20 4.06 34.34
N GLN A 70 14.15 3.78 35.13
CA GLN A 70 14.22 3.72 36.58
C GLN A 70 15.15 2.59 37.07
N HIS A 71 15.19 1.49 36.32
CA HIS A 71 16.00 0.31 36.63
C HIS A 71 17.22 0.16 35.71
N ILE A 72 17.68 1.25 35.07
CA ILE A 72 18.77 1.21 34.10
C ILE A 72 20.08 0.65 34.67
N GLU A 73 20.32 0.79 36.00
CA GLU A 73 21.47 0.24 36.70
C GLU A 73 21.51 -1.29 36.75
N GLU A 74 20.37 -1.95 36.60
CA GLU A 74 20.29 -3.42 36.55
C GLU A 74 20.78 -3.97 35.21
N LEU A 75 20.76 -3.14 34.15
CA LEU A 75 21.23 -3.51 32.83
C LEU A 75 22.75 -3.46 32.75
N LYS A 76 23.35 -4.29 31.90
CA LYS A 76 24.80 -4.44 31.77
C LYS A 76 25.28 -4.30 30.33
N GLY A 77 26.54 -3.92 30.19
CA GLY A 77 27.22 -3.89 28.89
C GLY A 77 26.62 -2.94 27.89
N LYS A 78 26.71 -3.32 26.63
CA LYS A 78 26.26 -2.48 25.48
C LYS A 78 24.79 -2.08 25.49
N GLN A 79 23.92 -2.91 26.10
CA GLN A 79 22.49 -2.59 26.17
C GLN A 79 22.24 -1.37 27.06
N LYS A 80 22.90 -1.31 28.24
CA LYS A 80 22.82 -0.15 29.15
C LYS A 80 23.38 1.11 28.46
N GLU A 81 24.57 1.00 27.87
CA GLU A 81 25.24 2.12 27.21
C GLU A 81 24.36 2.72 26.08
N ARG A 82 23.76 1.86 25.25
CA ARG A 82 22.88 2.30 24.18
C ARG A 82 21.63 3.02 24.71
N LEU A 83 20.93 2.42 25.67
CA LEU A 83 19.74 3.02 26.26
C LEU A 83 20.04 4.38 26.91
N LEU A 84 21.17 4.51 27.60
CA LEU A 84 21.60 5.80 28.16
C LEU A 84 21.87 6.85 27.06
N CYS A 85 22.51 6.44 25.97
CA CYS A 85 22.81 7.33 24.84
C CYS A 85 21.55 7.79 24.09
N CYS A 86 20.53 6.93 23.96
CA CYS A 86 19.34 7.23 23.19
C CYS A 86 18.12 7.63 24.05
N GLN A 87 18.30 7.97 25.33
CA GLN A 87 17.19 8.27 26.22
C GLN A 87 16.23 9.32 25.68
N SER A 88 16.72 10.47 25.25
CA SER A 88 15.90 11.55 24.69
C SER A 88 15.15 11.11 23.42
N THR A 89 15.83 10.35 22.57
CA THR A 89 15.27 9.83 21.32
C THR A 89 14.14 8.82 21.58
N VAL A 90 14.31 7.97 22.59
CA VAL A 90 13.28 6.97 22.98
C VAL A 90 12.02 7.65 23.50
N PHE A 91 12.16 8.67 24.35
CA PHE A 91 10.98 9.42 24.84
C PHE A 91 10.31 10.21 23.72
N LEU A 92 11.06 10.82 22.82
CA LEU A 92 10.52 11.44 21.61
C LEU A 92 9.79 10.40 20.75
N SER A 93 10.38 9.22 20.55
CA SER A 93 9.75 8.14 19.80
C SER A 93 8.44 7.68 20.42
N LYS A 94 8.40 7.57 21.76
CA LYS A 94 7.16 7.26 22.49
C LYS A 94 6.07 8.31 22.23
N GLU A 95 6.41 9.59 22.25
CA GLU A 95 5.49 10.67 21.93
C GLU A 95 4.99 10.58 20.48
N LEU A 96 5.88 10.33 19.52
CA LEU A 96 5.54 10.23 18.10
C LEU A 96 4.62 9.04 17.78
N VAL A 97 4.79 7.88 18.43
CA VAL A 97 3.94 6.70 18.21
C VAL A 97 2.64 6.73 19.02
N THR A 98 2.48 7.69 19.92
CA THR A 98 1.25 7.85 20.69
C THR A 98 0.21 8.60 19.86
N ILE A 99 -0.88 7.91 19.52
CA ILE A 99 -1.97 8.50 18.73
C ILE A 99 -2.65 9.62 19.54
N ASN A 100 -2.72 10.81 18.96
CA ASN A 100 -3.52 11.90 19.52
C ASN A 100 -4.99 11.71 19.12
N THR A 101 -5.85 11.40 20.09
CA THR A 101 -7.30 11.23 19.89
C THR A 101 -8.10 12.53 20.07
N GLU A 102 -7.45 13.61 20.45
CA GLU A 102 -8.06 14.90 20.77
C GLU A 102 -7.84 15.95 19.66
N VAL A 103 -7.48 15.48 18.46
CA VAL A 103 -7.28 16.41 17.32
C VAL A 103 -8.61 17.07 16.98
N PRO A 104 -8.69 18.43 16.99
CA PRO A 104 -9.90 19.11 16.60
C PRO A 104 -10.23 18.83 15.13
N THR A 105 -11.44 18.38 14.88
CA THR A 105 -11.96 18.12 13.53
C THR A 105 -13.35 18.70 13.39
N GLU A 106 -13.66 19.26 12.22
CA GLU A 106 -14.99 19.76 11.88
C GLU A 106 -15.90 18.63 11.35
N VAL A 107 -15.35 17.42 11.15
CA VAL A 107 -16.05 16.27 10.58
C VAL A 107 -16.60 15.39 11.70
N ASN A 108 -17.90 15.12 11.66
CA ASN A 108 -18.55 14.17 12.57
C ASN A 108 -18.62 12.78 11.93
N ALA A 109 -18.78 11.74 12.76
CA ALA A 109 -18.90 10.36 12.27
C ALA A 109 -20.07 10.16 11.30
N GLU A 110 -21.15 10.93 11.45
CA GLU A 110 -22.32 10.90 10.57
C GLU A 110 -21.98 11.41 9.16
N ASP A 111 -21.09 12.39 9.04
CA ASP A 111 -20.65 12.96 7.76
C ASP A 111 -19.80 11.97 6.94
N LEU A 112 -19.25 10.93 7.63
CA LEU A 112 -18.42 9.89 7.02
C LEU A 112 -19.23 8.68 6.54
N ARG A 113 -20.57 8.74 6.60
CA ARG A 113 -21.40 7.67 6.04
C ARG A 113 -21.26 7.62 4.53
N LEU A 114 -21.06 6.41 4.03
CA LEU A 114 -21.00 6.18 2.60
C LEU A 114 -22.39 6.50 2.00
N GLY A 115 -22.45 7.47 1.08
CA GLY A 115 -23.64 7.80 0.32
C GLY A 115 -23.88 6.80 -0.81
N GLU A 116 -24.93 7.05 -1.58
CA GLU A 116 -25.19 6.29 -2.82
C GLU A 116 -24.12 6.62 -3.86
N ILE A 117 -23.75 5.61 -4.64
CA ILE A 117 -22.78 5.75 -5.73
C ILE A 117 -23.42 6.60 -6.84
N GLN A 118 -22.74 7.66 -7.28
CA GLN A 118 -23.15 8.49 -8.39
C GLN A 118 -22.62 7.90 -9.70
N ASP A 119 -23.36 6.97 -10.27
CA ASP A 119 -22.97 6.20 -11.46
C ASP A 119 -22.66 7.10 -12.66
N ASP A 120 -23.49 8.12 -12.87
CA ASP A 120 -23.37 9.10 -13.95
C ASP A 120 -22.07 9.92 -13.89
N VAL A 121 -21.51 10.11 -12.70
CA VAL A 121 -20.25 10.83 -12.48
C VAL A 121 -19.07 9.87 -12.54
N LEU A 122 -19.18 8.70 -11.93
CA LEU A 122 -18.05 7.79 -11.77
C LEU A 122 -17.74 6.96 -13.02
N LYS A 123 -18.77 6.54 -13.79
CA LYS A 123 -18.56 5.76 -15.02
C LYS A 123 -17.68 6.47 -16.04
N PRO A 124 -17.92 7.75 -16.38
CA PRO A 124 -17.02 8.50 -17.27
C PRO A 124 -15.57 8.58 -16.76
N ILE A 125 -15.38 8.84 -15.45
CA ILE A 125 -14.06 8.93 -14.84
C ILE A 125 -13.31 7.59 -14.92
N PHE A 126 -14.00 6.48 -14.63
CA PHE A 126 -13.39 5.15 -14.70
C PHE A 126 -13.03 4.76 -16.14
N ASN A 127 -13.82 5.18 -17.11
CA ASN A 127 -13.53 4.98 -18.52
C ASN A 127 -12.32 5.83 -18.97
N GLU A 128 -12.30 7.13 -18.62
CA GLU A 128 -11.19 8.03 -18.95
C GLU A 128 -9.85 7.53 -18.37
N LEU A 129 -9.88 6.98 -17.15
CA LEU A 129 -8.71 6.46 -16.46
C LEU A 129 -8.43 4.97 -16.73
N GLU A 130 -9.20 4.34 -17.63
CA GLU A 130 -9.10 2.91 -17.97
C GLU A 130 -9.18 1.95 -16.76
N LEU A 131 -9.93 2.32 -15.71
CA LEU A 131 -10.07 1.57 -14.47
C LEU A 131 -11.12 0.45 -14.55
N PHE A 132 -11.13 -0.33 -15.62
CA PHE A 132 -12.16 -1.34 -15.91
C PHE A 132 -12.36 -2.38 -14.80
N SER A 133 -11.27 -2.88 -14.23
CA SER A 133 -11.36 -3.86 -13.14
C SER A 133 -12.01 -3.28 -11.86
N LEU A 134 -11.81 -1.99 -11.61
CA LEU A 134 -12.42 -1.30 -10.48
C LEU A 134 -13.91 -1.02 -10.77
N ALA A 135 -14.22 -0.59 -11.99
CA ALA A 135 -15.59 -0.36 -12.43
C ALA A 135 -16.45 -1.63 -12.29
N LYS A 136 -15.95 -2.79 -12.73
CA LYS A 136 -16.63 -4.09 -12.55
C LYS A 136 -16.96 -4.36 -11.08
N ARG A 137 -16.04 -4.05 -10.17
CA ARG A 137 -16.24 -4.28 -8.72
C ARG A 137 -17.23 -3.30 -8.09
N VAL A 138 -17.23 -2.05 -8.53
CA VAL A 138 -18.06 -0.98 -7.96
C VAL A 138 -19.49 -1.05 -8.47
N PHE A 139 -19.65 -1.26 -9.77
CA PHE A 139 -20.97 -1.25 -10.40
C PHE A 139 -21.59 -2.66 -10.57
N ALA A 140 -20.91 -3.72 -10.10
CA ALA A 140 -21.31 -5.12 -10.29
C ALA A 140 -21.61 -5.48 -11.75
N ILE A 141 -20.89 -4.89 -12.70
CA ILE A 141 -21.06 -5.12 -14.13
C ILE A 141 -20.49 -6.50 -14.49
N GLU A 142 -21.32 -7.41 -14.97
CA GLU A 142 -20.90 -8.78 -15.33
C GLU A 142 -20.24 -8.86 -16.71
N HIS A 143 -20.49 -7.89 -17.61
CA HIS A 143 -19.96 -7.88 -18.98
C HIS A 143 -19.07 -6.66 -19.25
N GLU A 144 -17.94 -6.89 -19.93
CA GLU A 144 -17.01 -5.82 -20.37
C GLU A 144 -17.63 -4.89 -21.41
N GLU A 145 -18.60 -5.39 -22.17
CA GLU A 145 -19.25 -4.67 -23.27
C GLU A 145 -20.01 -3.42 -22.82
N GLU A 146 -20.58 -3.41 -21.60
CA GLU A 146 -21.29 -2.23 -21.07
C GLU A 146 -20.39 -1.05 -20.70
N LEU A 147 -19.07 -1.30 -20.43
CA LEU A 147 -18.11 -0.24 -20.15
C LEU A 147 -17.49 0.34 -21.42
N VAL A 148 -17.41 -0.47 -22.46
CA VAL A 148 -16.81 -0.08 -23.75
C VAL A 148 -17.77 0.74 -24.61
N ASP A 149 -19.08 0.59 -24.43
CA ASP A 149 -20.09 1.27 -25.25
C ASP A 149 -20.20 2.80 -25.01
N THR A 150 -19.52 3.33 -23.98
CA THR A 150 -19.40 4.78 -23.74
C THR A 150 -18.10 5.39 -24.29
N MET A 151 -17.12 4.58 -24.66
CA MET A 151 -16.05 4.99 -25.53
C MET A 151 -16.59 4.86 -26.96
N HIS A 152 -16.98 5.97 -27.57
CA HIS A 152 -17.05 6.00 -29.03
C HIS A 152 -15.64 5.64 -29.51
N PRO A 153 -15.39 4.42 -30.03
CA PRO A 153 -14.17 4.24 -30.77
C PRO A 153 -14.31 5.23 -31.91
N GLU A 154 -13.37 6.17 -32.07
CA GLU A 154 -13.13 6.73 -33.39
C GLU A 154 -13.19 5.53 -34.30
N GLU A 155 -14.02 5.57 -35.35
CA GLU A 155 -14.23 4.43 -36.24
C GLU A 155 -12.89 3.90 -36.67
N VAL A 156 -12.43 2.84 -35.98
CA VAL A 156 -11.11 2.25 -36.27
C VAL A 156 -11.31 1.47 -37.56
N ASN A 157 -10.83 2.02 -38.61
CA ASN A 157 -10.91 1.41 -39.93
C ASN A 157 -9.80 0.37 -40.08
N TYR A 158 -10.13 -0.88 -39.84
CA TYR A 158 -9.21 -1.98 -40.04
C TYR A 158 -9.12 -2.32 -41.52
N GLN A 159 -7.91 -2.33 -42.05
CA GLN A 159 -7.64 -2.76 -43.43
C GLN A 159 -6.70 -3.96 -43.41
N GLU A 160 -7.14 -5.07 -43.98
CA GLU A 160 -6.30 -6.24 -44.21
C GLU A 160 -5.48 -6.01 -45.49
N ILE A 161 -4.16 -6.17 -45.40
CA ILE A 161 -3.22 -6.02 -46.52
C ILE A 161 -2.86 -7.40 -47.02
N THR A 162 -3.38 -7.77 -48.20
CA THR A 162 -3.20 -9.09 -48.78
C THR A 162 -2.38 -9.08 -50.08
N THR A 163 -2.23 -7.91 -50.70
CA THR A 163 -1.53 -7.77 -51.97
C THR A 163 -0.27 -6.92 -51.89
N ILE A 164 0.68 -7.12 -52.82
CA ILE A 164 1.92 -6.33 -52.92
C ILE A 164 1.61 -4.85 -53.14
N LYS A 165 0.55 -4.58 -53.89
CA LYS A 165 0.14 -3.21 -54.21
C LYS A 165 -0.33 -2.44 -52.98
N GLU A 166 -1.16 -3.06 -52.18
CA GLU A 166 -1.66 -2.51 -50.91
C GLU A 166 -0.55 -2.34 -49.89
N ARG A 167 0.41 -3.28 -49.82
CA ARG A 167 1.60 -3.17 -49.01
C ARG A 167 2.44 -1.94 -49.40
N ASP A 168 2.70 -1.72 -50.68
CA ASP A 168 3.52 -0.60 -51.15
C ASP A 168 2.80 0.73 -50.91
N GLU A 169 1.49 0.76 -50.96
CA GLU A 169 0.68 1.91 -50.59
C GLU A 169 0.74 2.17 -49.05
N LEU A 170 0.63 1.14 -48.24
CA LEU A 170 0.82 1.27 -46.79
C LEU A 170 2.18 1.84 -46.44
N PHE A 171 3.27 1.31 -47.01
CA PHE A 171 4.62 1.85 -46.79
C PHE A 171 4.76 3.31 -47.15
N ARG A 172 4.12 3.76 -48.20
CA ARG A 172 4.13 5.16 -48.60
C ARG A 172 3.40 6.03 -47.59
N ASN A 173 2.24 5.59 -47.14
CA ASN A 173 1.47 6.29 -46.11
C ASN A 173 2.23 6.39 -44.79
N LEU A 174 2.91 5.30 -44.36
CA LEU A 174 3.74 5.30 -43.15
C LEU A 174 4.94 6.23 -43.25
N GLN A 175 5.53 6.44 -44.44
CA GLN A 175 6.63 7.39 -44.63
C GLN A 175 6.18 8.86 -44.53
N GLU A 176 4.93 9.15 -44.79
CA GLU A 176 4.33 10.49 -44.69
C GLU A 176 3.69 10.75 -43.31
N ALA A 177 3.47 9.72 -42.50
CA ALA A 177 2.88 9.85 -41.16
C ALA A 177 3.90 10.44 -40.17
N PRO A 178 3.51 11.43 -39.34
CA PRO A 178 4.39 12.03 -38.33
C PRO A 178 4.82 11.03 -37.24
N GLU A 179 3.93 10.09 -36.89
CA GLU A 179 4.21 8.98 -36.01
C GLU A 179 3.27 7.80 -36.33
N PHE A 180 3.67 6.58 -35.98
CA PHE A 180 2.84 5.38 -36.05
C PHE A 180 3.29 4.38 -34.99
N VAL A 181 2.35 3.52 -34.59
CA VAL A 181 2.63 2.41 -33.65
C VAL A 181 2.54 1.09 -34.43
N MET A 182 3.55 0.24 -34.29
CA MET A 182 3.59 -1.09 -34.90
C MET A 182 3.62 -2.16 -33.83
N ASN A 183 2.70 -3.10 -33.91
CA ASN A 183 2.69 -4.32 -33.10
C ASN A 183 2.81 -5.52 -34.05
N ALA A 184 3.81 -6.37 -33.84
CA ALA A 184 4.04 -7.56 -34.64
C ALA A 184 3.73 -8.82 -33.82
N ILE A 185 2.73 -9.59 -34.27
CA ILE A 185 2.37 -10.89 -33.69
C ILE A 185 2.85 -11.97 -34.64
N PHE A 186 3.82 -12.78 -34.21
CA PHE A 186 4.36 -13.89 -34.98
C PHE A 186 3.63 -15.17 -34.60
N GLY A 187 2.97 -15.83 -35.57
CA GLY A 187 2.46 -17.18 -35.41
C GLY A 187 3.58 -18.23 -35.42
N GLU A 188 3.27 -19.46 -35.08
CA GLU A 188 4.20 -20.59 -35.24
C GLU A 188 4.49 -20.79 -36.75
N GLY A 189 5.56 -20.21 -37.23
CA GLY A 189 6.01 -20.28 -38.62
C GLY A 189 7.50 -19.96 -38.74
N THR A 190 8.19 -20.60 -39.65
CA THR A 190 9.62 -20.44 -39.90
C THR A 190 9.93 -19.01 -40.34
N ILE A 191 10.74 -18.30 -39.57
CA ILE A 191 11.25 -16.98 -39.99
C ILE A 191 12.29 -17.22 -41.06
N TYR A 192 11.97 -16.84 -42.32
CA TYR A 192 12.97 -16.72 -43.37
C TYR A 192 13.68 -15.40 -43.18
N THR A 193 14.89 -15.42 -42.64
CA THR A 193 15.83 -14.30 -42.74
C THR A 193 16.50 -14.37 -44.15
N SER A 194 16.21 -13.40 -44.99
CA SER A 194 16.96 -13.14 -46.21
C SER A 194 18.02 -12.09 -45.94
#